data_aff8039e4fe32079e30b9aea008140af
#
_entry.id   aff8039e4fe32079e30b9aea008140af
#
_cell.length_a   1.000
_cell.length_b   1.000
_cell.length_c   1.000
_cell.angle_alpha   90.00
_cell.angle_beta   90.00
_cell.angle_gamma   90.00
#
_symmetry.space_group_name_H-M   'P 1'
#
loop_
_entity.id
_entity.type
_entity.pdbx_description
1 polymer ?
#
loop_
_entity_poly.entity_id
_entity_poly.type
_entity_poly.pdbx_seq_one_letter_code
_entity_poly.pdbx_strand_id
1 'polypeptide(L)'
;AGHWYQTWYTCSTALGPRYAVAQFPWTIYYAWIKNCNTVLSLAGDEPDESHKTGAGIALAMRAMYYMDMARMFAPKTYALDKQAETVPIITEKTTVDEMRNNPRATNEKMWAFIISDLDKAEQYLEGYQRKDISTPDQSVVYGLKARAYQVMEDWANAEKYAKLAQEGYTMMSQEEYLNRETGFNTPNSSWMFGMQFKSTDPVIVGNDADGSWGSFMYLEVNGSGCGYASSYGYQFSIDRHLYETIPATDFRKKCFVDFAIDELTTTNEEGQTVPDKEAIIEKLKAYSDYPEYVYQSGYEGGVGPATVGGFSLKFRAAGGAAGHTNQYIGFLGAVPFMRVEEMKLIEIEAVGMQNESKGIELLTDFAKTRDPEYVYGKHNDAYNNQSTSAFQNEVWCNVV
;
A
#
# COMPACT_ATOMS: atom_id res chain seq x y z
N ALA A 1 7.60 -2.87 14.83
CA ALA A 1 8.67 -3.10 13.85
C ALA A 1 9.79 -3.91 14.48
N GLY A 2 10.20 -4.97 13.79
CA GLY A 2 11.14 -5.91 14.32
C GLY A 2 12.52 -5.32 14.56
N HIS A 3 13.27 -6.00 15.41
CA HIS A 3 14.61 -5.66 15.85
C HIS A 3 15.60 -5.30 14.71
N TRP A 4 15.52 -5.97 13.56
CA TRP A 4 16.40 -5.75 12.41
C TRP A 4 16.22 -4.41 11.71
N TYR A 5 15.01 -3.84 11.74
CA TYR A 5 14.66 -2.59 11.05
C TYR A 5 14.43 -1.42 12.00
N GLN A 6 14.63 -1.63 13.31
CA GLN A 6 14.35 -0.61 14.32
C GLN A 6 15.07 0.72 14.05
N THR A 7 16.34 0.66 13.66
CA THR A 7 17.12 1.88 13.38
C THR A 7 16.59 2.68 12.18
N TRP A 8 15.96 2.02 11.22
CA TRP A 8 15.34 2.67 10.08
C TRP A 8 14.04 3.37 10.47
N TYR A 9 13.19 2.68 11.24
CA TYR A 9 11.95 3.27 11.73
C TYR A 9 12.16 4.42 12.72
N THR A 10 13.15 4.31 13.57
CA THR A 10 13.50 5.38 14.52
C THR A 10 14.34 6.49 13.90
N CYS A 11 14.69 6.38 12.61
CA CYS A 11 15.55 7.32 11.89
C CYS A 11 16.87 7.63 12.64
N SER A 12 17.39 6.66 13.39
CA SER A 12 18.52 6.87 14.28
C SER A 12 19.88 6.68 13.61
N THR A 13 20.04 5.60 12.83
CA THR A 13 21.29 5.26 12.15
C THR A 13 21.03 4.52 10.84
N ALA A 14 22.09 4.31 10.05
CA ALA A 14 22.07 3.49 8.83
C ALA A 14 21.08 3.99 7.74
N LEU A 15 20.89 5.31 7.61
CA LEU A 15 20.04 5.94 6.62
C LEU A 15 20.81 6.54 5.43
N GLY A 16 22.13 6.55 5.48
CA GLY A 16 22.96 7.14 4.42
C GLY A 16 22.97 6.29 3.13
N PRO A 17 23.55 6.84 2.05
CA PRO A 17 23.51 6.23 0.70
C PRO A 17 24.23 4.89 0.58
N ARG A 18 25.05 4.52 1.58
CA ARG A 18 25.76 3.23 1.61
C ARG A 18 25.00 2.12 2.35
N TYR A 19 23.82 2.43 2.84
CA TYR A 19 23.04 1.46 3.63
C TYR A 19 21.85 0.91 2.82
N ALA A 20 21.44 -0.30 3.17
CA ALA A 20 20.44 -1.07 2.46
C ALA A 20 19.11 -0.31 2.29
N VAL A 21 18.70 0.48 3.27
CA VAL A 21 17.45 1.27 3.21
C VAL A 21 17.40 2.24 2.02
N ALA A 22 18.55 2.80 1.63
CA ALA A 22 18.66 3.67 0.48
C ALA A 22 19.02 2.88 -0.80
N GLN A 23 19.91 1.89 -0.68
CA GLN A 23 20.40 1.13 -1.84
C GLN A 23 19.36 0.19 -2.45
N PHE A 24 18.55 -0.48 -1.64
CA PHE A 24 17.55 -1.42 -2.15
C PHE A 24 16.52 -0.75 -3.06
N PRO A 25 15.78 0.29 -2.63
CA PRO A 25 14.85 0.95 -3.53
C PRO A 25 15.56 1.49 -4.77
N TRP A 26 16.70 2.15 -4.62
CA TRP A 26 17.47 2.67 -5.75
C TRP A 26 17.79 1.58 -6.79
N THR A 27 18.37 0.47 -6.34
CA THR A 27 18.80 -0.62 -7.24
C THR A 27 17.62 -1.32 -7.88
N ILE A 28 16.57 -1.61 -7.11
CA ILE A 28 15.39 -2.33 -7.59
C ILE A 28 14.62 -1.49 -8.61
N TYR A 29 14.33 -0.23 -8.31
CA TYR A 29 13.58 0.63 -9.22
C TYR A 29 14.34 0.88 -10.53
N TYR A 30 15.65 1.10 -10.49
CA TYR A 30 16.44 1.24 -11.72
C TYR A 30 16.55 -0.07 -12.52
N ALA A 31 16.53 -1.24 -11.88
CA ALA A 31 16.43 -2.51 -12.58
C ALA A 31 15.08 -2.65 -13.29
N TRP A 32 14.00 -2.26 -12.68
CA TRP A 32 12.67 -2.24 -13.30
C TRP A 32 12.54 -1.19 -14.41
N ILE A 33 13.07 0.00 -14.21
CA ILE A 33 13.15 1.04 -15.25
C ILE A 33 13.95 0.55 -16.46
N LYS A 34 15.06 -0.17 -16.23
CA LYS A 34 15.83 -0.78 -17.32
C LYS A 34 14.99 -1.77 -18.12
N ASN A 35 14.16 -2.59 -17.46
CA ASN A 35 13.26 -3.51 -18.16
C ASN A 35 12.24 -2.76 -19.02
N CYS A 36 11.64 -1.69 -18.49
CA CYS A 36 10.75 -0.82 -19.26
C CYS A 36 11.47 -0.22 -20.48
N ASN A 37 12.67 0.33 -20.28
CA ASN A 37 13.49 0.90 -21.37
C ASN A 37 13.84 -0.14 -22.43
N THR A 38 14.07 -1.40 -22.05
CA THR A 38 14.31 -2.49 -23.01
C THR A 38 13.08 -2.72 -23.90
N VAL A 39 11.89 -2.76 -23.33
CA VAL A 39 10.63 -2.89 -24.10
C VAL A 39 10.45 -1.69 -25.04
N LEU A 40 10.67 -0.48 -24.54
CA LEU A 40 10.53 0.75 -25.34
C LEU A 40 11.55 0.84 -26.46
N SER A 41 12.80 0.40 -26.24
CA SER A 41 13.82 0.31 -27.28
C SER A 41 13.44 -0.65 -28.40
N LEU A 42 12.80 -1.78 -28.07
CA LEU A 42 12.32 -2.76 -29.06
C LEU A 42 11.08 -2.27 -29.82
N ALA A 43 10.22 -1.51 -29.13
CA ALA A 43 9.01 -0.96 -29.74
C ALA A 43 9.29 0.21 -30.70
N GLY A 44 10.39 0.94 -30.47
CA GLY A 44 10.75 2.13 -31.24
C GLY A 44 9.92 3.36 -30.86
N ASP A 45 10.22 4.50 -31.50
CA ASP A 45 9.59 5.78 -31.20
C ASP A 45 8.11 5.86 -31.62
N GLU A 46 7.76 5.15 -32.68
CA GLU A 46 6.41 5.03 -33.23
C GLU A 46 6.05 3.53 -33.32
N PRO A 47 5.62 2.91 -32.21
CA PRO A 47 5.31 1.50 -32.20
C PRO A 47 4.15 1.16 -33.14
N ASP A 48 4.29 0.09 -33.89
CA ASP A 48 3.19 -0.47 -34.67
C ASP A 48 2.12 -1.09 -33.73
N GLU A 49 0.97 -1.48 -34.29
CA GLU A 49 -0.15 -2.01 -33.52
C GLU A 49 0.21 -3.27 -32.68
N SER A 50 1.21 -4.05 -33.11
CA SER A 50 1.65 -5.25 -32.38
C SER A 50 2.51 -4.93 -31.15
N HIS A 51 3.20 -3.80 -31.14
CA HIS A 51 4.09 -3.35 -30.07
C HIS A 51 3.46 -2.27 -29.17
N LYS A 52 2.42 -1.60 -29.65
CA LYS A 52 1.79 -0.44 -29.01
C LYS A 52 1.32 -0.72 -27.59
N THR A 53 0.62 -1.82 -27.36
CA THR A 53 0.18 -2.22 -26.00
C THR A 53 1.36 -2.45 -25.08
N GLY A 54 2.41 -3.17 -25.52
CA GLY A 54 3.61 -3.40 -24.73
C GLY A 54 4.34 -2.10 -24.37
N ALA A 55 4.42 -1.17 -25.32
CA ALA A 55 4.99 0.16 -25.09
C ALA A 55 4.17 0.97 -24.08
N GLY A 56 2.83 0.95 -24.20
CA GLY A 56 1.92 1.62 -23.25
C GLY A 56 2.08 1.09 -21.82
N ILE A 57 2.14 -0.22 -21.65
CA ILE A 57 2.40 -0.84 -20.34
C ILE A 57 3.76 -0.42 -19.79
N ALA A 58 4.82 -0.47 -20.60
CA ALA A 58 6.16 -0.10 -20.17
C ALA A 58 6.26 1.39 -19.77
N LEU A 59 5.59 2.29 -20.49
CA LEU A 59 5.52 3.71 -20.16
C LEU A 59 4.77 3.94 -18.84
N ALA A 60 3.61 3.31 -18.64
CA ALA A 60 2.85 3.40 -17.39
C ALA A 60 3.67 2.92 -16.18
N MET A 61 4.34 1.79 -16.31
CA MET A 61 5.17 1.23 -15.25
C MET A 61 6.41 2.11 -14.99
N ARG A 62 7.08 2.62 -16.03
CA ARG A 62 8.22 3.52 -15.86
C ARG A 62 7.83 4.81 -15.15
N ALA A 63 6.69 5.39 -15.52
CA ALA A 63 6.14 6.56 -14.84
C ALA A 63 5.86 6.29 -13.36
N MET A 64 5.25 5.15 -13.03
CA MET A 64 4.99 4.74 -11.64
C MET A 64 6.31 4.61 -10.85
N TYR A 65 7.32 3.98 -11.42
CA TYR A 65 8.61 3.80 -10.75
C TYR A 65 9.32 5.13 -10.51
N TYR A 66 9.32 6.05 -11.48
CA TYR A 66 9.88 7.38 -11.28
C TYR A 66 9.09 8.23 -10.31
N MET A 67 7.75 8.07 -10.25
CA MET A 67 6.90 8.73 -9.26
C MET A 67 7.28 8.31 -7.85
N ASP A 68 7.45 7.01 -7.60
CA ASP A 68 7.87 6.49 -6.30
C ASP A 68 9.28 6.96 -5.94
N MET A 69 10.23 6.89 -6.87
CA MET A 69 11.59 7.37 -6.65
C MET A 69 11.63 8.88 -6.37
N ALA A 70 10.86 9.68 -7.11
CA ALA A 70 10.79 11.13 -6.86
C ALA A 70 10.28 11.42 -5.45
N ARG A 71 9.25 10.70 -4.99
CA ARG A 71 8.70 10.84 -3.63
C ARG A 71 9.66 10.39 -2.54
N MET A 72 10.44 9.32 -2.78
CA MET A 72 11.40 8.79 -1.80
C MET A 72 12.69 9.61 -1.69
N PHE A 73 13.18 10.18 -2.78
CA PHE A 73 14.52 10.74 -2.84
C PHE A 73 14.58 12.27 -2.99
N ALA A 74 13.47 12.93 -3.26
CA ALA A 74 13.42 14.38 -3.25
C ALA A 74 13.33 14.91 -1.80
N PRO A 75 14.13 15.92 -1.42
CA PRO A 75 14.08 16.49 -0.08
C PRO A 75 12.82 17.35 0.15
N LYS A 76 12.14 17.74 -0.92
CA LYS A 76 10.88 18.51 -0.91
C LYS A 76 9.97 18.03 -2.03
N THR A 77 8.68 18.15 -1.81
CA THR A 77 7.67 17.84 -2.83
C THR A 77 7.71 18.84 -3.98
N TYR A 78 7.09 18.47 -5.12
CA TYR A 78 6.96 19.35 -6.28
C TYR A 78 6.32 20.71 -5.93
N ALA A 79 5.26 20.69 -5.15
CA ALA A 79 4.54 21.92 -4.78
C ALA A 79 5.38 22.85 -3.91
N LEU A 80 6.24 22.30 -3.04
CA LEU A 80 7.10 23.10 -2.16
C LEU A 80 8.34 23.65 -2.86
N ASP A 81 8.93 22.89 -3.79
CA ASP A 81 10.15 23.29 -4.48
C ASP A 81 10.33 22.55 -5.80
N LYS A 82 10.00 23.23 -6.90
CA LYS A 82 10.14 22.70 -8.25
C LYS A 82 11.59 22.45 -8.66
N GLN A 83 12.54 23.08 -8.01
CA GLN A 83 13.97 22.96 -8.31
C GLN A 83 14.67 21.92 -7.40
N ALA A 84 13.99 21.38 -6.39
CA ALA A 84 14.56 20.30 -5.58
C ALA A 84 14.89 19.08 -6.45
N GLU A 85 16.05 18.49 -6.21
CA GLU A 85 16.57 17.37 -6.99
C GLU A 85 15.88 16.06 -6.58
N THR A 86 15.46 15.30 -7.57
CA THR A 86 14.87 13.95 -7.41
C THR A 86 15.92 12.86 -7.64
N VAL A 87 15.86 12.17 -8.77
CA VAL A 87 16.80 11.13 -9.21
C VAL A 87 17.17 11.35 -10.69
N PRO A 88 18.26 10.77 -11.21
CA PRO A 88 18.57 10.82 -12.65
C PRO A 88 17.47 10.20 -13.52
N ILE A 89 17.12 10.83 -14.63
CA ILE A 89 16.25 10.26 -15.64
C ILE A 89 17.09 9.43 -16.61
N ILE A 90 16.78 8.14 -16.73
CA ILE A 90 17.41 7.20 -17.67
C ILE A 90 16.30 6.60 -18.55
N THR A 91 16.45 6.77 -19.86
CA THR A 91 15.52 6.28 -20.87
C THR A 91 16.18 5.25 -21.77
N GLU A 92 15.43 4.67 -22.71
CA GLU A 92 15.91 3.79 -23.76
C GLU A 92 16.92 4.48 -24.71
N LYS A 93 16.95 5.81 -24.69
CA LYS A 93 17.86 6.63 -25.52
C LYS A 93 19.13 7.06 -24.80
N THR A 94 19.18 6.88 -23.47
CA THR A 94 20.33 7.30 -22.66
C THR A 94 21.54 6.39 -22.95
N THR A 95 22.61 6.96 -23.47
CA THR A 95 23.86 6.23 -23.76
C THR A 95 24.64 5.93 -22.48
N VAL A 96 25.56 4.96 -22.54
CA VAL A 96 26.43 4.61 -21.40
C VAL A 96 27.29 5.80 -20.94
N ASP A 97 27.73 6.65 -21.85
CA ASP A 97 28.53 7.82 -21.49
C ASP A 97 27.70 8.90 -20.82
N GLU A 98 26.47 9.11 -21.27
CA GLU A 98 25.50 10.00 -20.59
C GLU A 98 25.16 9.49 -19.20
N MET A 99 24.97 8.16 -19.00
CA MET A 99 24.70 7.59 -17.68
C MET A 99 25.77 7.91 -16.64
N ARG A 100 27.05 8.01 -17.05
CA ARG A 100 28.17 8.29 -16.14
C ARG A 100 28.14 9.70 -15.56
N ASN A 101 27.55 10.65 -16.28
CA ASN A 101 27.47 12.05 -15.92
C ASN A 101 26.02 12.57 -15.90
N ASN A 102 25.07 11.73 -15.57
CA ASN A 102 23.65 12.07 -15.52
C ASN A 102 23.30 12.68 -14.15
N PRO A 103 23.13 14.00 -14.06
CA PRO A 103 22.75 14.64 -12.80
C PRO A 103 21.31 14.25 -12.40
N ARG A 104 21.00 14.42 -11.13
CA ARG A 104 19.63 14.29 -10.63
C ARG A 104 18.74 15.34 -11.32
N ALA A 105 17.58 14.91 -11.76
CA ALA A 105 16.58 15.80 -12.35
C ALA A 105 15.87 16.61 -11.26
N THR A 106 15.52 17.86 -11.56
CA THR A 106 14.66 18.66 -10.68
C THR A 106 13.24 18.07 -10.63
N ASN A 107 12.47 18.38 -9.60
CA ASN A 107 11.05 18.06 -9.54
C ASN A 107 10.32 18.45 -10.82
N GLU A 108 10.51 19.69 -11.30
CA GLU A 108 9.87 20.19 -12.52
C GLU A 108 10.14 19.28 -13.72
N LYS A 109 11.38 18.91 -13.95
CA LYS A 109 11.77 18.01 -15.05
C LYS A 109 11.24 16.59 -14.86
N MET A 110 11.34 16.06 -13.65
CA MET A 110 10.91 14.70 -13.34
C MET A 110 9.39 14.54 -13.52
N TRP A 111 8.60 15.43 -12.95
CA TRP A 111 7.14 15.32 -13.04
C TRP A 111 6.63 15.61 -14.46
N ALA A 112 7.28 16.52 -15.22
CA ALA A 112 6.99 16.68 -16.64
C ALA A 112 7.28 15.39 -17.44
N PHE A 113 8.38 14.70 -17.14
CA PHE A 113 8.73 13.42 -17.75
C PHE A 113 7.70 12.33 -17.41
N ILE A 114 7.30 12.20 -16.13
CA ILE A 114 6.27 11.26 -15.68
C ILE A 114 4.95 11.49 -16.43
N ILE A 115 4.49 12.74 -16.52
CA ILE A 115 3.25 13.07 -17.25
C ILE A 115 3.39 12.75 -18.74
N SER A 116 4.53 13.04 -19.36
CA SER A 116 4.76 12.70 -20.77
C SER A 116 4.67 11.19 -21.04
N ASP A 117 5.23 10.36 -20.15
CA ASP A 117 5.10 8.90 -20.26
C ASP A 117 3.65 8.45 -20.10
N LEU A 118 2.92 9.01 -19.12
CA LEU A 118 1.52 8.69 -18.88
C LEU A 118 0.61 9.16 -20.02
N ASP A 119 0.89 10.30 -20.67
CA ASP A 119 0.13 10.75 -21.83
C ASP A 119 0.26 9.81 -23.02
N LYS A 120 1.46 9.30 -23.26
CA LYS A 120 1.67 8.30 -24.31
C LYS A 120 1.05 6.95 -23.93
N ALA A 121 1.17 6.53 -22.66
CA ALA A 121 0.56 5.30 -22.17
C ALA A 121 -0.96 5.34 -22.31
N GLU A 122 -1.61 6.47 -22.02
CA GLU A 122 -3.05 6.67 -22.20
C GLU A 122 -3.47 6.41 -23.65
N GLN A 123 -2.71 6.97 -24.62
CA GLN A 123 -3.00 6.79 -26.05
C GLN A 123 -2.75 5.33 -26.51
N TYR A 124 -1.67 4.71 -26.02
CA TYR A 124 -1.29 3.37 -26.47
C TYR A 124 -2.14 2.26 -25.84
N LEU A 125 -2.77 2.53 -24.70
CA LEU A 125 -3.66 1.59 -24.01
C LEU A 125 -5.15 1.88 -24.26
N GLU A 126 -5.48 2.79 -25.18
CA GLU A 126 -6.87 3.04 -25.57
C GLU A 126 -7.53 1.76 -26.07
N GLY A 127 -8.65 1.36 -25.46
CA GLY A 127 -9.39 0.15 -25.81
C GLY A 127 -8.74 -1.17 -25.42
N TYR A 128 -7.55 -1.15 -24.82
CA TYR A 128 -6.89 -2.38 -24.36
C TYR A 128 -7.66 -3.01 -23.19
N GLN A 129 -7.93 -4.32 -23.32
CA GLN A 129 -8.56 -5.13 -22.27
C GLN A 129 -7.49 -6.03 -21.62
N ARG A 130 -7.11 -5.76 -20.38
CA ARG A 130 -6.12 -6.54 -19.65
C ARG A 130 -6.66 -7.92 -19.24
N LYS A 131 -5.76 -8.89 -19.09
CA LYS A 131 -6.10 -10.26 -18.68
C LYS A 131 -6.24 -10.42 -17.16
N ASP A 132 -5.51 -9.62 -16.41
CA ASP A 132 -5.45 -9.66 -14.95
C ASP A 132 -5.11 -8.29 -14.37
N ILE A 133 -5.26 -8.14 -13.05
CA ILE A 133 -5.02 -6.87 -12.36
C ILE A 133 -3.53 -6.50 -12.22
N SER A 134 -2.62 -7.40 -12.55
CA SER A 134 -1.17 -7.13 -12.46
C SER A 134 -0.62 -6.38 -13.67
N THR A 135 -1.47 -6.19 -14.68
CA THR A 135 -1.12 -5.45 -15.89
C THR A 135 -1.89 -4.13 -15.92
N PRO A 136 -1.23 -2.98 -16.06
CA PRO A 136 -1.92 -1.71 -16.19
C PRO A 136 -2.71 -1.63 -17.51
N ASP A 137 -3.90 -1.10 -17.42
CA ASP A 137 -4.74 -0.67 -18.54
C ASP A 137 -4.96 0.85 -18.49
N GLN A 138 -5.82 1.37 -19.34
CA GLN A 138 -6.09 2.81 -19.40
C GLN A 138 -6.64 3.35 -18.07
N SER A 139 -7.45 2.56 -17.34
CA SER A 139 -7.98 3.00 -16.04
C SER A 139 -6.88 3.17 -14.99
N VAL A 140 -5.86 2.29 -15.01
CA VAL A 140 -4.68 2.41 -14.14
C VAL A 140 -3.84 3.63 -14.52
N VAL A 141 -3.71 3.93 -15.82
CA VAL A 141 -3.02 5.15 -16.28
C VAL A 141 -3.73 6.40 -15.76
N TYR A 142 -5.06 6.44 -15.80
CA TYR A 142 -5.84 7.54 -15.20
C TYR A 142 -5.58 7.66 -13.70
N GLY A 143 -5.53 6.55 -12.96
CA GLY A 143 -5.20 6.54 -11.55
C GLY A 143 -3.78 7.05 -11.26
N LEU A 144 -2.79 6.67 -12.08
CA LEU A 144 -1.43 7.18 -11.97
C LEU A 144 -1.35 8.68 -12.27
N LYS A 145 -2.10 9.17 -13.26
CA LYS A 145 -2.22 10.61 -13.53
C LYS A 145 -2.88 11.36 -12.37
N ALA A 146 -3.94 10.80 -11.79
CA ALA A 146 -4.58 11.38 -10.61
C ALA A 146 -3.58 11.54 -9.45
N ARG A 147 -2.79 10.50 -9.13
CA ARG A 147 -1.72 10.56 -8.14
C ARG A 147 -0.66 11.62 -8.48
N ALA A 148 -0.24 11.68 -9.76
CA ALA A 148 0.77 12.63 -10.19
C ALA A 148 0.29 14.08 -10.02
N TYR A 149 -0.90 14.38 -10.50
CA TYR A 149 -1.48 15.72 -10.41
C TYR A 149 -1.81 16.11 -8.96
N GLN A 150 -2.17 15.16 -8.10
CA GLN A 150 -2.33 15.39 -6.66
C GLN A 150 -1.01 15.86 -6.02
N VAL A 151 0.11 15.17 -6.30
CA VAL A 151 1.44 15.58 -5.80
C VAL A 151 1.89 16.92 -6.35
N MET A 152 1.48 17.24 -7.58
CA MET A 152 1.76 18.53 -8.21
C MET A 152 0.82 19.66 -7.73
N GLU A 153 -0.21 19.34 -6.97
CA GLU A 153 -1.30 20.24 -6.57
C GLU A 153 -2.04 20.86 -7.77
N ASP A 154 -2.05 20.16 -8.90
CA ASP A 154 -2.91 20.48 -10.03
C ASP A 154 -4.29 19.87 -9.82
N TRP A 155 -5.07 20.52 -8.98
CA TRP A 155 -6.35 20.01 -8.49
C TRP A 155 -7.38 19.76 -9.59
N ALA A 156 -7.39 20.60 -10.64
CA ALA A 156 -8.29 20.41 -11.76
C ALA A 156 -8.03 19.12 -12.53
N ASN A 157 -6.76 18.81 -12.80
CA ASN A 157 -6.38 17.57 -13.47
C ASN A 157 -6.46 16.37 -12.52
N ALA A 158 -6.12 16.51 -11.23
CA ALA A 158 -6.31 15.47 -10.23
C ALA A 158 -7.78 15.02 -10.15
N GLU A 159 -8.73 15.96 -10.06
CA GLU A 159 -10.17 15.69 -10.10
C GLU A 159 -10.58 14.97 -11.39
N LYS A 160 -10.18 15.51 -12.55
CA LYS A 160 -10.52 14.94 -13.86
C LYS A 160 -10.11 13.47 -13.96
N TYR A 161 -8.85 13.18 -13.69
CA TYR A 161 -8.30 11.83 -13.87
C TYR A 161 -8.74 10.86 -12.75
N ALA A 162 -8.98 11.34 -11.53
CA ALA A 162 -9.58 10.54 -10.49
C ALA A 162 -11.00 10.08 -10.86
N LYS A 163 -11.81 10.93 -11.47
CA LYS A 163 -13.14 10.56 -11.97
C LYS A 163 -13.08 9.53 -13.10
N LEU A 164 -12.22 9.74 -14.10
CA LEU A 164 -12.03 8.79 -15.19
C LEU A 164 -11.55 7.42 -14.69
N ALA A 165 -10.67 7.42 -13.71
CA ALA A 165 -10.12 6.19 -13.14
C ALA A 165 -11.15 5.34 -12.40
N GLN A 166 -12.24 5.92 -11.90
CA GLN A 166 -13.29 5.23 -11.14
C GLN A 166 -14.28 4.47 -12.05
N GLU A 167 -14.30 4.75 -13.34
CA GLU A 167 -15.29 4.15 -14.25
C GLU A 167 -15.16 2.62 -14.28
N GLY A 168 -16.26 1.92 -14.01
CA GLY A 168 -16.33 0.46 -13.98
C GLY A 168 -15.91 -0.19 -12.67
N TYR A 169 -15.54 0.59 -11.64
CA TYR A 169 -15.18 0.09 -10.31
C TYR A 169 -16.22 0.49 -9.25
N THR A 170 -16.29 -0.33 -8.20
CA THR A 170 -17.16 -0.07 -7.04
C THR A 170 -16.38 -0.24 -5.75
N MET A 171 -16.68 0.58 -4.75
CA MET A 171 -16.06 0.45 -3.44
C MET A 171 -16.44 -0.87 -2.77
N MET A 172 -15.52 -1.44 -1.99
CA MET A 172 -15.83 -2.59 -1.15
C MET A 172 -16.96 -2.26 -0.18
N SER A 173 -17.95 -3.15 -0.12
CA SER A 173 -18.95 -3.14 0.94
C SER A 173 -18.33 -3.47 2.30
N GLN A 174 -19.06 -3.20 3.39
CA GLN A 174 -18.66 -3.64 4.72
C GLN A 174 -18.48 -5.16 4.80
N GLU A 175 -19.36 -5.92 4.15
CA GLU A 175 -19.30 -7.39 4.12
C GLU A 175 -18.03 -7.90 3.43
N GLU A 176 -17.70 -7.37 2.26
CA GLU A 176 -16.46 -7.70 1.55
C GLU A 176 -15.22 -7.30 2.34
N TYR A 177 -15.23 -6.10 2.93
CA TYR A 177 -14.09 -5.58 3.69
C TYR A 177 -13.79 -6.42 4.94
N LEU A 178 -14.80 -6.91 5.63
CA LEU A 178 -14.69 -7.70 6.86
C LEU A 178 -14.71 -9.21 6.61
N ASN A 179 -14.74 -9.64 5.34
CA ASN A 179 -14.77 -11.07 5.00
C ASN A 179 -13.48 -11.75 5.49
N ARG A 180 -13.64 -12.78 6.30
CA ARG A 180 -12.52 -13.48 6.94
C ARG A 180 -11.78 -14.44 6.01
N GLU A 181 -12.38 -14.85 4.91
CA GLU A 181 -11.75 -15.73 3.92
C GLU A 181 -11.11 -14.94 2.77
N THR A 182 -11.83 -13.98 2.20
CA THR A 182 -11.40 -13.30 0.97
C THR A 182 -10.85 -11.90 1.21
N GLY A 183 -11.27 -11.20 2.23
CA GLY A 183 -10.78 -9.89 2.68
C GLY A 183 -9.93 -9.12 1.67
N PHE A 184 -8.71 -8.75 2.08
CA PHE A 184 -7.71 -8.11 1.21
C PHE A 184 -6.70 -9.10 0.61
N ASN A 185 -7.07 -10.35 0.35
CA ASN A 185 -6.22 -11.34 -0.30
C ASN A 185 -6.69 -11.72 -1.72
N THR A 186 -7.88 -11.29 -2.11
CA THR A 186 -8.51 -11.66 -3.37
C THR A 186 -8.99 -10.42 -4.10
N PRO A 187 -8.65 -10.25 -5.39
CA PRO A 187 -9.15 -9.13 -6.20
C PRO A 187 -10.68 -9.12 -6.26
N ASN A 188 -11.27 -7.92 -6.16
CA ASN A 188 -12.69 -7.68 -6.27
C ASN A 188 -12.96 -6.41 -7.11
N SER A 189 -14.22 -5.99 -7.17
CA SER A 189 -14.66 -4.84 -7.97
C SER A 189 -14.04 -3.49 -7.59
N SER A 190 -13.39 -3.39 -6.43
CA SER A 190 -12.68 -2.17 -5.99
C SER A 190 -11.22 -2.11 -6.44
N TRP A 191 -10.64 -3.24 -6.85
CA TRP A 191 -9.22 -3.33 -7.16
C TRP A 191 -8.94 -2.92 -8.60
N MET A 192 -8.25 -1.82 -8.77
CA MET A 192 -7.85 -1.29 -10.07
C MET A 192 -6.51 -1.87 -10.54
N PHE A 193 -5.55 -2.03 -9.62
CA PHE A 193 -4.22 -2.56 -9.90
C PHE A 193 -3.70 -3.29 -8.67
N GLY A 194 -2.98 -4.40 -8.89
CA GLY A 194 -2.45 -5.19 -7.79
C GLY A 194 -1.47 -6.25 -8.26
N MET A 195 -0.79 -6.86 -7.31
CA MET A 195 0.11 -7.99 -7.56
C MET A 195 -0.61 -9.30 -7.24
N GLN A 196 -0.49 -10.26 -8.12
CA GLN A 196 -0.96 -11.63 -7.91
C GLN A 196 0.24 -12.57 -7.94
N PHE A 197 0.35 -13.42 -6.91
CA PHE A 197 1.43 -14.39 -6.80
C PHE A 197 1.03 -15.75 -7.36
N LYS A 198 2.02 -16.47 -7.87
CA LYS A 198 1.91 -17.87 -8.31
C LYS A 198 2.76 -18.76 -7.41
N SER A 199 2.35 -20.01 -7.25
CA SER A 199 3.10 -20.99 -6.44
C SER A 199 4.52 -21.27 -6.95
N THR A 200 4.84 -20.87 -8.18
CA THR A 200 6.16 -21.00 -8.80
C THR A 200 7.04 -19.76 -8.66
N ASP A 201 6.52 -18.68 -8.11
CA ASP A 201 7.29 -17.44 -7.99
C ASP A 201 8.44 -17.62 -6.98
N PRO A 202 9.65 -17.09 -7.29
CA PRO A 202 10.83 -17.26 -6.43
C PRO A 202 10.62 -16.81 -4.99
N VAL A 203 9.82 -15.78 -4.76
CA VAL A 203 9.49 -15.26 -3.42
C VAL A 203 8.56 -16.19 -2.62
N ILE A 204 7.92 -17.16 -3.29
CA ILE A 204 7.04 -18.15 -2.66
C ILE A 204 7.80 -19.47 -2.44
N VAL A 205 8.59 -19.92 -3.42
CA VAL A 205 9.30 -21.21 -3.33
C VAL A 205 10.63 -21.14 -2.61
N GLY A 206 11.19 -19.95 -2.45
CA GLY A 206 12.49 -19.74 -1.81
C GLY A 206 12.36 -19.40 -0.34
N ASN A 207 13.25 -19.95 0.48
CA ASN A 207 13.42 -19.62 1.90
C ASN A 207 12.10 -19.63 2.69
N ASP A 208 11.32 -20.70 2.51
CA ASP A 208 10.03 -20.89 3.19
C ASP A 208 9.03 -19.71 2.99
N ALA A 209 9.08 -19.09 1.82
CA ALA A 209 8.29 -17.93 1.45
C ALA A 209 8.51 -16.68 2.34
N ASP A 210 9.57 -16.64 3.12
CA ASP A 210 9.89 -15.54 4.06
C ASP A 210 9.99 -14.17 3.37
N GLY A 211 10.40 -14.12 2.11
CA GLY A 211 10.47 -12.88 1.32
C GLY A 211 9.14 -12.40 0.76
N SER A 212 8.04 -13.12 0.97
CA SER A 212 6.74 -12.78 0.44
C SER A 212 6.04 -11.70 1.27
N TRP A 213 5.12 -10.98 0.66
CA TRP A 213 4.21 -10.06 1.35
C TRP A 213 3.43 -10.76 2.47
N GLY A 214 2.91 -11.96 2.18
CA GLY A 214 2.12 -12.74 3.13
C GLY A 214 2.87 -13.08 4.39
N SER A 215 4.19 -13.36 4.29
CA SER A 215 5.01 -13.70 5.44
C SER A 215 5.10 -12.60 6.50
N PHE A 216 4.92 -11.34 6.09
CA PHE A 216 4.92 -10.19 7.00
C PHE A 216 3.53 -9.78 7.48
N MET A 217 2.49 -10.09 6.69
CA MET A 217 1.16 -9.52 6.90
C MET A 217 0.14 -10.50 7.44
N TYR A 218 0.27 -11.82 7.17
CA TYR A 218 -0.75 -12.79 7.52
C TYR A 218 -0.46 -13.47 8.85
N LEU A 219 -1.35 -13.27 9.82
CA LEU A 219 -1.24 -13.85 11.16
C LEU A 219 -1.98 -15.19 11.30
N GLU A 220 -2.82 -15.55 10.35
CA GLU A 220 -3.71 -16.72 10.39
C GLU A 220 -3.12 -17.95 9.70
N VAL A 221 -1.80 -18.04 9.58
CA VAL A 221 -1.10 -19.21 9.04
C VAL A 221 -0.44 -19.96 10.18
N ASN A 222 -0.51 -21.30 10.20
CA ASN A 222 0.08 -22.13 11.23
C ASN A 222 1.52 -21.73 11.53
N GLY A 223 1.73 -21.23 12.73
CA GLY A 223 2.90 -20.41 13.07
C GLY A 223 4.20 -21.15 13.25
N SER A 224 4.20 -22.47 13.39
CA SER A 224 5.44 -23.19 13.64
C SER A 224 6.31 -23.24 12.40
N GLY A 225 7.17 -22.23 12.23
CA GLY A 225 8.15 -22.16 11.16
C GLY A 225 7.68 -21.48 9.88
N CYS A 226 6.59 -20.76 9.89
CA CYS A 226 5.99 -20.11 8.72
C CYS A 226 6.17 -18.59 8.73
N GLY A 227 7.07 -18.06 7.89
CA GLY A 227 7.19 -16.64 7.61
C GLY A 227 7.67 -15.77 8.77
N TYR A 228 7.89 -14.48 8.48
CA TYR A 228 8.43 -13.54 9.47
C TYR A 228 7.45 -13.20 10.59
N ALA A 229 6.17 -13.03 10.30
CA ALA A 229 5.18 -12.67 11.30
C ALA A 229 5.08 -13.78 12.37
N SER A 230 5.02 -15.04 11.95
CA SER A 230 4.85 -16.17 12.86
C SER A 230 6.16 -16.68 13.46
N SER A 231 7.24 -16.77 12.67
CA SER A 231 8.51 -17.36 13.15
C SER A 231 9.32 -16.45 14.05
N TYR A 232 9.21 -15.14 13.88
CA TYR A 232 10.04 -14.16 14.58
C TYR A 232 9.27 -13.15 15.42
N GLY A 233 7.95 -13.25 15.48
CA GLY A 233 7.12 -12.32 16.27
C GLY A 233 7.14 -10.87 15.77
N TYR A 234 7.32 -10.65 14.48
CA TYR A 234 7.42 -9.31 13.88
C TYR A 234 6.12 -8.85 13.24
N GLN A 235 5.03 -9.00 13.95
CA GLN A 235 3.71 -8.61 13.47
C GLN A 235 3.60 -7.10 13.27
N PHE A 236 2.89 -6.71 12.20
CA PHE A 236 2.48 -5.33 12.03
C PHE A 236 1.25 -5.04 12.87
N SER A 237 1.38 -4.03 13.72
CA SER A 237 0.30 -3.50 14.52
C SER A 237 -0.04 -2.10 14.04
N ILE A 238 -1.30 -1.70 14.18
CA ILE A 238 -1.67 -0.30 14.02
C ILE A 238 -1.06 0.52 15.17
N ASP A 239 -0.66 1.75 14.88
CA ASP A 239 -0.29 2.69 15.93
C ASP A 239 -1.44 2.87 16.93
N ARG A 240 -1.16 2.78 18.23
CA ARG A 240 -2.21 2.81 19.27
C ARG A 240 -2.99 4.11 19.24
N HIS A 241 -2.30 5.21 19.07
CA HIS A 241 -2.97 6.51 19.00
C HIS A 241 -3.88 6.60 17.76
N LEU A 242 -3.40 6.14 16.59
CA LEU A 242 -4.23 6.06 15.40
C LEU A 242 -5.46 5.16 15.61
N TYR A 243 -5.28 3.99 16.22
CA TYR A 243 -6.39 3.08 16.52
C TYR A 243 -7.46 3.73 17.40
N GLU A 244 -7.03 4.48 18.41
CA GLU A 244 -7.95 5.16 19.36
C GLU A 244 -8.77 6.26 18.69
N THR A 245 -8.25 6.88 17.62
CA THR A 245 -8.97 7.90 16.86
C THR A 245 -10.05 7.34 15.94
N ILE A 246 -9.99 6.04 15.59
CA ILE A 246 -11.02 5.40 14.77
C ILE A 246 -12.29 5.24 15.61
N PRO A 247 -13.43 5.83 15.20
CA PRO A 247 -14.69 5.68 15.93
C PRO A 247 -15.13 4.21 16.04
N ALA A 248 -15.79 3.85 17.12
CA ALA A 248 -16.34 2.50 17.30
C ALA A 248 -17.42 2.16 16.26
N THR A 249 -18.06 3.16 15.69
CA THR A 249 -19.06 3.06 14.62
C THR A 249 -18.46 2.84 13.23
N ASP A 250 -17.17 3.12 13.06
CA ASP A 250 -16.45 2.79 11.81
C ASP A 250 -16.13 1.30 11.76
N PHE A 251 -16.71 0.61 10.79
CA PHE A 251 -16.55 -0.84 10.68
C PHE A 251 -15.09 -1.28 10.44
N ARG A 252 -14.25 -0.43 9.88
CA ARG A 252 -12.83 -0.74 9.60
C ARG A 252 -12.04 -1.02 10.89
N LYS A 253 -12.47 -0.44 12.02
CA LYS A 253 -11.87 -0.70 13.34
C LYS A 253 -11.88 -2.19 13.70
N LYS A 254 -12.87 -2.94 13.22
CA LYS A 254 -13.00 -4.39 13.45
C LYS A 254 -11.90 -5.24 12.77
N CYS A 255 -11.10 -4.65 11.89
CA CYS A 255 -9.94 -5.32 11.30
C CYS A 255 -8.73 -5.44 12.24
N PHE A 256 -8.80 -4.82 13.41
CA PHE A 256 -7.69 -4.78 14.36
C PHE A 256 -8.08 -5.46 15.67
N VAL A 257 -7.17 -6.26 16.23
CA VAL A 257 -7.36 -6.89 17.54
C VAL A 257 -7.24 -5.82 18.63
N ASP A 258 -8.29 -5.63 19.43
CA ASP A 258 -8.39 -4.56 20.41
C ASP A 258 -8.33 -5.07 21.85
N PHE A 259 -7.25 -5.72 22.21
CA PHE A 259 -6.93 -5.98 23.60
C PHE A 259 -5.44 -6.19 23.80
N ALA A 260 -4.95 -5.89 25.00
CA ALA A 260 -3.59 -6.16 25.41
C ALA A 260 -3.52 -7.52 26.13
N ILE A 261 -2.42 -8.24 25.95
CA ILE A 261 -2.23 -9.57 26.54
C ILE A 261 -2.03 -9.50 28.07
N ASP A 262 -1.46 -8.41 28.58
CA ASP A 262 -1.24 -8.16 30.01
C ASP A 262 -2.54 -7.99 30.81
N GLU A 263 -3.66 -7.79 30.11
CA GLU A 263 -5.01 -7.83 30.72
C GLU A 263 -5.51 -9.27 30.95
N LEU A 264 -4.91 -10.25 30.27
CA LEU A 264 -5.31 -11.66 30.29
C LEU A 264 -4.14 -12.52 30.80
N THR A 265 -4.01 -12.60 32.11
CA THR A 265 -2.95 -13.35 32.77
C THR A 265 -3.48 -14.41 33.73
N THR A 266 -2.70 -15.47 33.92
CA THR A 266 -2.90 -16.52 34.91
C THR A 266 -1.62 -16.74 35.72
N THR A 267 -1.69 -17.55 36.77
CA THR A 267 -0.53 -17.93 37.56
C THR A 267 -0.13 -19.37 37.20
N ASN A 268 1.13 -19.57 36.79
CA ASN A 268 1.65 -20.89 36.50
C ASN A 268 1.99 -21.70 37.79
N GLU A 269 2.38 -22.95 37.63
CA GLU A 269 2.72 -23.84 38.76
C GLU A 269 3.88 -23.33 39.62
N GLU A 270 4.72 -22.45 39.05
CA GLU A 270 5.86 -21.83 39.73
C GLU A 270 5.49 -20.52 40.47
N GLY A 271 4.19 -20.15 40.44
CA GLY A 271 3.67 -18.93 41.06
C GLY A 271 3.96 -17.64 40.27
N GLN A 272 4.37 -17.75 39.02
CA GLN A 272 4.64 -16.60 38.15
C GLN A 272 3.36 -16.18 37.40
N THR A 273 3.20 -14.89 37.22
CA THR A 273 2.15 -14.33 36.32
C THR A 273 2.56 -14.52 34.88
N VAL A 274 1.77 -15.27 34.12
CA VAL A 274 2.00 -15.58 32.71
C VAL A 274 0.74 -15.27 31.89
N PRO A 275 0.84 -15.07 30.57
CA PRO A 275 -0.33 -14.92 29.70
C PRO A 275 -1.27 -16.12 29.82
N ASP A 276 -2.57 -15.85 29.93
CA ASP A 276 -3.61 -16.86 29.88
C ASP A 276 -3.95 -17.21 28.44
N LYS A 277 -3.29 -18.25 27.94
CA LYS A 277 -3.45 -18.72 26.55
C LYS A 277 -4.91 -19.01 26.19
N GLU A 278 -5.65 -19.68 27.04
CA GLU A 278 -7.04 -20.07 26.78
C GLU A 278 -7.95 -18.85 26.72
N ALA A 279 -7.79 -17.91 27.65
CA ALA A 279 -8.56 -16.66 27.68
C ALA A 279 -8.24 -15.78 26.45
N ILE A 280 -6.98 -15.73 26.02
CA ILE A 280 -6.55 -14.97 24.83
C ILE A 280 -7.15 -15.58 23.57
N ILE A 281 -7.05 -16.90 23.39
CA ILE A 281 -7.62 -17.61 22.23
C ILE A 281 -9.13 -17.43 22.19
N GLU A 282 -9.82 -17.46 23.32
CA GLU A 282 -11.26 -17.22 23.38
C GLU A 282 -11.63 -15.82 22.90
N LYS A 283 -10.90 -14.79 23.35
CA LYS A 283 -11.10 -13.41 22.85
C LYS A 283 -10.80 -13.27 21.36
N LEU A 284 -9.79 -13.97 20.83
CA LEU A 284 -9.42 -13.91 19.43
C LEU A 284 -10.49 -14.48 18.47
N LYS A 285 -11.41 -15.33 18.95
CA LYS A 285 -12.54 -15.83 18.16
C LYS A 285 -13.45 -14.71 17.63
N ALA A 286 -13.50 -13.57 18.31
CA ALA A 286 -14.24 -12.40 17.83
C ALA A 286 -13.63 -11.81 16.54
N TYR A 287 -12.36 -12.05 16.27
CA TYR A 287 -11.60 -11.44 15.18
C TYR A 287 -11.20 -12.43 14.07
N SER A 288 -11.06 -13.72 14.38
CA SER A 288 -10.54 -14.74 13.50
C SER A 288 -11.24 -16.08 13.67
N ASP A 289 -11.36 -16.82 12.58
CA ASP A 289 -11.81 -18.23 12.59
C ASP A 289 -10.64 -19.19 12.87
N TYR A 290 -9.40 -18.66 12.92
CA TYR A 290 -8.16 -19.36 13.24
C TYR A 290 -7.45 -18.74 14.45
N PRO A 291 -8.12 -18.60 15.60
CA PRO A 291 -7.60 -17.85 16.76
C PRO A 291 -6.32 -18.44 17.33
N GLU A 292 -6.12 -19.76 17.22
CA GLU A 292 -4.89 -20.42 17.67
C GLU A 292 -3.68 -20.01 16.84
N TYR A 293 -3.83 -19.85 15.50
CA TYR A 293 -2.76 -19.39 14.64
C TYR A 293 -2.43 -17.93 14.88
N VAL A 294 -3.45 -17.09 15.10
CA VAL A 294 -3.24 -15.68 15.52
C VAL A 294 -2.50 -15.62 16.86
N TYR A 295 -2.85 -16.48 17.81
CA TYR A 295 -2.14 -16.59 19.08
C TYR A 295 -0.68 -16.96 18.85
N GLN A 296 -0.39 -18.00 18.09
CA GLN A 296 0.98 -18.45 17.80
C GLN A 296 1.79 -17.35 17.12
N SER A 297 1.25 -16.72 16.10
CA SER A 297 1.93 -15.66 15.35
C SER A 297 2.10 -14.38 16.16
N GLY A 298 1.10 -14.01 16.97
CA GLY A 298 1.05 -12.74 17.68
C GLY A 298 1.62 -12.77 19.08
N TYR A 299 1.46 -13.85 19.79
CA TYR A 299 1.68 -13.88 21.24
C TYR A 299 2.70 -14.93 21.70
N GLU A 300 2.80 -16.08 21.02
CA GLU A 300 3.69 -17.16 21.44
C GLU A 300 5.14 -16.96 20.99
N GLY A 301 5.37 -16.25 19.91
CA GLY A 301 6.71 -15.98 19.34
C GLY A 301 7.63 -15.08 20.17
N GLY A 302 7.22 -14.64 21.33
CA GLY A 302 8.05 -14.12 22.42
C GLY A 302 8.74 -12.77 22.24
N VAL A 303 8.58 -12.10 21.11
CA VAL A 303 9.30 -10.83 20.81
C VAL A 303 8.34 -9.69 20.43
N GLY A 304 7.09 -10.00 20.26
CA GLY A 304 6.09 -9.01 19.90
C GLY A 304 5.64 -8.17 21.09
N PRO A 305 5.02 -7.00 20.83
CA PRO A 305 4.40 -6.19 21.87
C PRO A 305 3.12 -6.86 22.34
N ALA A 306 3.30 -7.97 23.05
CA ALA A 306 2.22 -8.68 23.72
C ALA A 306 1.35 -7.75 24.59
N THR A 307 1.85 -6.57 24.88
CA THR A 307 1.26 -5.59 25.78
C THR A 307 0.37 -4.54 25.11
N VAL A 308 0.35 -4.42 23.78
CA VAL A 308 -0.28 -3.25 23.13
C VAL A 308 -1.56 -3.58 22.38
N GLY A 309 -1.80 -4.85 22.00
CA GLY A 309 -2.93 -5.17 21.11
C GLY A 309 -2.79 -4.52 19.73
N GLY A 310 -3.88 -4.45 18.96
CA GLY A 310 -3.91 -3.72 17.69
C GLY A 310 -3.30 -4.45 16.50
N PHE A 311 -3.12 -5.77 16.56
CA PHE A 311 -2.69 -6.57 15.41
C PHE A 311 -3.68 -6.41 14.25
N SER A 312 -3.13 -6.23 13.04
CA SER A 312 -3.93 -6.10 11.84
C SER A 312 -4.32 -7.46 11.29
N LEU A 313 -5.61 -7.70 11.20
CA LEU A 313 -6.22 -8.82 10.50
C LEU A 313 -6.93 -8.38 9.21
N LYS A 314 -6.57 -7.21 8.69
CA LYS A 314 -7.10 -6.67 7.42
C LYS A 314 -6.71 -7.57 6.24
N PHE A 315 -5.45 -8.03 6.24
CA PHE A 315 -4.93 -8.92 5.21
C PHE A 315 -5.01 -10.37 5.69
N ARG A 316 -5.65 -11.22 4.91
CA ARG A 316 -5.96 -12.62 5.25
C ARG A 316 -5.17 -13.58 4.38
N ALA A 317 -4.85 -14.76 4.88
CA ALA A 317 -4.24 -15.82 4.09
C ALA A 317 -5.16 -16.27 2.94
N ALA A 318 -4.59 -16.57 1.78
CA ALA A 318 -5.33 -17.11 0.64
C ALA A 318 -5.57 -18.61 0.78
N GLY A 319 -6.47 -19.18 -0.05
CA GLY A 319 -6.64 -20.63 -0.19
C GLY A 319 -7.47 -21.31 0.90
N GLY A 320 -8.22 -20.56 1.70
CA GLY A 320 -9.10 -21.10 2.75
C GLY A 320 -8.35 -21.98 3.75
N ALA A 321 -8.98 -23.02 4.27
CA ALA A 321 -8.39 -23.92 5.28
C ALA A 321 -7.00 -24.48 4.90
N ALA A 322 -6.76 -24.76 3.60
CA ALA A 322 -5.46 -25.25 3.15
C ALA A 322 -4.37 -24.18 3.24
N GLY A 323 -4.72 -22.90 3.00
CA GLY A 323 -3.78 -21.80 3.12
C GLY A 323 -3.38 -21.51 4.56
N HIS A 324 -4.27 -21.69 5.51
CA HIS A 324 -3.97 -21.52 6.93
C HIS A 324 -3.04 -22.61 7.49
N THR A 325 -2.93 -23.75 6.82
CA THR A 325 -2.02 -24.85 7.23
C THR A 325 -0.78 -24.96 6.35
N ASN A 326 -0.71 -24.24 5.24
CA ASN A 326 0.38 -24.31 4.27
C ASN A 326 0.73 -22.92 3.73
N GLN A 327 1.87 -22.41 4.14
CA GLN A 327 2.39 -21.11 3.71
C GLN A 327 2.51 -20.93 2.19
N TYR A 328 2.84 -22.00 1.45
CA TYR A 328 2.97 -21.97 -0.02
C TYR A 328 1.61 -21.79 -0.74
N ILE A 329 0.52 -21.93 -0.01
CA ILE A 329 -0.84 -21.62 -0.46
C ILE A 329 -1.30 -20.30 0.17
N GLY A 330 -1.14 -20.16 1.49
CA GLY A 330 -1.62 -19.00 2.24
C GLY A 330 -0.99 -17.68 1.80
N PHE A 331 0.29 -17.69 1.47
CA PHE A 331 1.02 -16.50 1.03
C PHE A 331 0.84 -16.13 -0.46
N LEU A 332 -0.01 -16.85 -1.19
CA LEU A 332 -0.43 -16.48 -2.55
C LEU A 332 -1.46 -15.35 -2.60
N GLY A 333 -1.86 -14.80 -1.46
CA GLY A 333 -2.80 -13.68 -1.41
C GLY A 333 -2.34 -12.52 -2.26
N ALA A 334 -3.27 -11.95 -3.04
CA ALA A 334 -2.99 -10.79 -3.88
C ALA A 334 -2.81 -9.52 -3.03
N VAL A 335 -2.09 -8.53 -3.58
CA VAL A 335 -1.81 -7.25 -2.92
C VAL A 335 -2.35 -6.11 -3.76
N PRO A 336 -3.26 -5.26 -3.24
CA PRO A 336 -3.76 -4.11 -3.97
C PRO A 336 -2.71 -2.98 -4.02
N PHE A 337 -2.40 -2.48 -5.21
CA PHE A 337 -1.57 -1.29 -5.43
C PHE A 337 -2.40 -0.03 -5.70
N MET A 338 -3.61 -0.21 -6.21
CA MET A 338 -4.55 0.86 -6.48
C MET A 338 -5.98 0.34 -6.34
N ARG A 339 -6.81 1.07 -5.62
CA ARG A 339 -8.23 0.79 -5.45
C ARG A 339 -9.06 2.02 -5.73
N VAL A 340 -10.32 1.80 -6.06
CA VAL A 340 -11.26 2.90 -6.39
C VAL A 340 -11.48 3.83 -5.20
N GLU A 341 -11.38 3.35 -3.96
CA GLU A 341 -11.48 4.21 -2.77
C GLU A 341 -10.41 5.29 -2.73
N GLU A 342 -9.18 4.97 -3.16
CA GLU A 342 -8.11 5.95 -3.28
C GLU A 342 -8.47 7.03 -4.32
N MET A 343 -9.00 6.62 -5.45
CA MET A 343 -9.42 7.56 -6.50
C MET A 343 -10.55 8.46 -6.03
N LYS A 344 -11.48 7.93 -5.24
CA LYS A 344 -12.53 8.74 -4.61
C LYS A 344 -11.96 9.76 -3.63
N LEU A 345 -10.98 9.39 -2.82
CA LEU A 345 -10.34 10.31 -1.89
C LEU A 345 -9.51 11.38 -2.60
N ILE A 346 -8.83 11.04 -3.72
CA ILE A 346 -8.14 12.04 -4.55
C ILE A 346 -9.16 13.00 -5.19
N GLU A 347 -10.29 12.50 -5.71
CA GLU A 347 -11.38 13.34 -6.21
C GLU A 347 -11.90 14.30 -5.14
N ILE A 348 -12.19 13.78 -3.95
CA ILE A 348 -12.71 14.55 -2.81
C ILE A 348 -11.72 15.66 -2.44
N GLU A 349 -10.45 15.33 -2.26
CA GLU A 349 -9.42 16.31 -1.94
C GLU A 349 -9.33 17.37 -3.04
N ALA A 350 -9.23 16.95 -4.30
CA ALA A 350 -9.10 17.86 -5.42
C ALA A 350 -10.30 18.80 -5.59
N VAL A 351 -11.52 18.29 -5.40
CA VAL A 351 -12.73 19.11 -5.40
C VAL A 351 -12.72 20.10 -4.23
N GLY A 352 -12.36 19.65 -3.04
CA GLY A 352 -12.36 20.48 -1.84
C GLY A 352 -11.32 21.59 -1.88
N MET A 353 -10.16 21.34 -2.48
CA MET A 353 -9.13 22.36 -2.70
C MET A 353 -9.55 23.46 -3.69
N GLN A 354 -10.51 23.16 -4.56
CA GLN A 354 -11.11 24.13 -5.49
C GLN A 354 -12.40 24.75 -4.93
N ASN A 355 -13.16 23.96 -4.14
CA ASN A 355 -14.41 24.36 -3.50
C ASN A 355 -14.62 23.54 -2.23
N GLU A 356 -14.23 24.08 -1.09
CA GLU A 356 -14.22 23.39 0.20
C GLU A 356 -15.61 22.86 0.59
N SER A 357 -16.68 23.65 0.40
CA SER A 357 -18.03 23.21 0.75
C SER A 357 -18.45 21.96 -0.02
N LYS A 358 -18.10 21.89 -1.30
CA LYS A 358 -18.40 20.74 -2.15
C LYS A 358 -17.55 19.53 -1.80
N GLY A 359 -16.29 19.76 -1.44
CA GLY A 359 -15.41 18.71 -0.91
C GLY A 359 -15.94 18.12 0.40
N ILE A 360 -16.43 18.93 1.31
CA ILE A 360 -17.05 18.49 2.57
C ILE A 360 -18.29 17.61 2.31
N GLU A 361 -19.13 17.95 1.35
CA GLU A 361 -20.27 17.10 0.97
C GLU A 361 -19.79 15.72 0.49
N LEU A 362 -18.87 15.68 -0.47
CA LEU A 362 -18.34 14.43 -1.00
C LEU A 362 -17.61 13.59 0.05
N LEU A 363 -16.83 14.24 0.92
CA LEU A 363 -16.17 13.56 2.04
C LEU A 363 -17.18 12.96 3.01
N THR A 364 -18.24 13.71 3.34
CA THR A 364 -19.29 13.24 4.23
C THR A 364 -20.00 12.02 3.66
N ASP A 365 -20.34 12.04 2.37
CA ASP A 365 -20.97 10.91 1.70
C ASP A 365 -20.07 9.68 1.66
N PHE A 366 -18.78 9.87 1.37
CA PHE A 366 -17.79 8.79 1.40
C PHE A 366 -17.62 8.22 2.82
N ALA A 367 -17.37 9.06 3.80
CA ALA A 367 -17.10 8.65 5.17
C ALA A 367 -18.28 7.90 5.80
N LYS A 368 -19.52 8.33 5.52
CA LYS A 368 -20.74 7.63 5.98
C LYS A 368 -20.89 6.22 5.44
N THR A 369 -20.23 5.87 4.35
CA THR A 369 -20.18 4.47 3.88
C THR A 369 -19.31 3.59 4.78
N ARG A 370 -18.48 4.16 5.63
CA ARG A 370 -17.58 3.48 6.58
C ARG A 370 -18.03 3.63 8.02
N ASP A 371 -18.45 4.83 8.39
CA ASP A 371 -18.97 5.23 9.70
C ASP A 371 -20.33 5.93 9.53
N PRO A 372 -21.46 5.26 9.79
CA PRO A 372 -22.79 5.86 9.65
C PRO A 372 -23.00 7.12 10.53
N GLU A 373 -22.23 7.27 11.61
CA GLU A 373 -22.31 8.40 12.53
C GLU A 373 -21.30 9.51 12.21
N TYR A 374 -20.59 9.40 11.08
CA TYR A 374 -19.60 10.40 10.70
C TYR A 374 -20.15 11.81 10.65
N VAL A 375 -19.41 12.73 11.24
CA VAL A 375 -19.64 14.18 11.20
C VAL A 375 -18.33 14.88 10.90
N TYR A 376 -18.32 15.70 9.85
CA TYR A 376 -17.16 16.49 9.45
C TYR A 376 -16.59 17.31 10.62
N GLY A 377 -15.27 17.35 10.73
CA GLY A 377 -14.53 18.12 11.72
C GLY A 377 -14.25 17.40 13.05
N LYS A 378 -14.85 16.23 13.31
CA LYS A 378 -14.58 15.46 14.54
C LYS A 378 -13.16 14.88 14.60
N HIS A 379 -12.56 14.56 13.48
CA HIS A 379 -11.27 13.88 13.40
C HIS A 379 -10.08 14.84 13.28
N ASN A 380 -10.34 16.12 13.06
CA ASN A 380 -9.33 17.11 12.71
C ASN A 380 -8.33 17.40 13.85
N ASP A 381 -8.71 17.15 15.10
CA ASP A 381 -7.87 17.43 16.27
C ASP A 381 -6.86 16.31 16.57
N ALA A 382 -7.11 15.08 16.10
CA ALA A 382 -6.31 13.90 16.47
C ALA A 382 -4.92 13.89 15.83
N TYR A 383 -4.82 14.31 14.57
CA TYR A 383 -3.58 14.33 13.78
C TYR A 383 -3.42 15.66 13.05
N ASN A 384 -3.56 16.75 13.74
CA ASN A 384 -3.45 18.07 13.11
C ASN A 384 -2.07 18.26 12.45
N ASN A 385 -2.02 18.09 11.15
CA ASN A 385 -0.87 18.45 10.34
C ASN A 385 -0.96 19.93 9.98
N GLN A 386 -0.21 20.75 10.70
CA GLN A 386 -0.22 22.21 10.53
C GLN A 386 0.25 22.69 9.14
N SER A 387 0.81 21.82 8.32
CA SER A 387 1.22 22.14 6.95
C SER A 387 0.12 21.94 5.91
N THR A 388 -1.04 21.40 6.29
CA THR A 388 -2.20 21.18 5.43
C THR A 388 -3.40 22.00 5.88
N SER A 389 -4.40 22.17 5.00
CA SER A 389 -5.68 22.76 5.39
C SER A 389 -6.43 21.83 6.34
N ALA A 390 -7.39 22.39 7.12
CA ALA A 390 -8.28 21.59 7.98
C ALA A 390 -9.04 20.53 7.16
N PHE A 391 -9.49 20.89 5.96
CA PHE A 391 -10.15 19.97 5.03
C PHE A 391 -9.23 18.81 4.60
N GLN A 392 -8.00 19.10 4.16
CA GLN A 392 -7.04 18.05 3.78
C GLN A 392 -6.71 17.12 4.93
N ASN A 393 -6.59 17.64 6.14
CA ASN A 393 -6.36 16.83 7.31
C ASN A 393 -7.54 15.89 7.61
N GLU A 394 -8.76 16.37 7.43
CA GLU A 394 -9.97 15.53 7.59
C GLU A 394 -10.07 14.46 6.50
N VAL A 395 -9.70 14.78 5.25
CA VAL A 395 -9.60 13.77 4.17
C VAL A 395 -8.59 12.70 4.56
N TRP A 396 -7.40 13.10 5.03
CA TRP A 396 -6.35 12.18 5.45
C TRP A 396 -6.81 11.25 6.58
N CYS A 397 -7.54 11.73 7.57
CA CYS A 397 -8.12 10.91 8.65
C CYS A 397 -9.09 9.83 8.15
N ASN A 398 -9.64 9.98 6.95
CA ASN A 398 -10.53 9.00 6.33
C ASN A 398 -9.82 7.98 5.41
N VAL A 399 -8.50 8.10 5.21
CA VAL A 399 -7.70 7.15 4.42
C VAL A 399 -7.45 5.84 5.18
N VAL A 400 -7.47 5.84 6.47
CA VAL A 400 -7.10 4.71 7.37
C VAL A 400 -8.04 3.52 7.26
#